data_32f1d68ca0567a04c0b77fa1178c03e4
#
_entry.id   32f1d68ca0567a04c0b77fa1178c03e4
#
_cell.length_a   1.000
_cell.length_b   1.000
_cell.length_c   1.000
_cell.angle_alpha   90.00
_cell.angle_beta   90.00
_cell.angle_gamma   90.00
#
_symmetry.space_group_name_H-M   'P 1'
#
loop_
_entity.id
_entity.type
_entity.pdbx_description
1 polymer ?
#
loop_
_entity_poly.entity_id
_entity_poly.type
_entity_poly.pdbx_seq_one_letter_code
_entity_poly.pdbx_strand_id
1 'polypeptide(L)'
;LAGNPGKRALNKSEPDFGLVRNVDCPIWMGDYGRELWETVCPILCRERVIEATDIQNLEVYCNAYDQFRMAQDEVKKNGVTVMGAMGGLVKNPAVTAVKEATSMMATYGGMLGLDPSSRSRVMGKKPEDGGNPFAKLING
;
A
#
# COMPACT_ATOMS: atom_id res chain seq x y z
N LEU A 1 -19.20 32.90 -7.80
CA LEU A 1 -19.87 32.88 -9.11
C LEU A 1 -19.17 31.96 -10.08
N ALA A 2 -17.88 32.02 -10.12
CA ALA A 2 -17.08 31.21 -11.03
C ALA A 2 -17.04 29.73 -10.62
N GLY A 3 -17.33 29.40 -9.38
CA GLY A 3 -17.15 28.08 -8.83
C GLY A 3 -18.17 27.03 -9.28
N ASN A 4 -19.23 27.42 -9.93
CA ASN A 4 -20.24 26.49 -10.40
C ASN A 4 -20.94 27.04 -11.66
N PRO A 5 -20.24 27.04 -12.81
CA PRO A 5 -20.75 27.62 -14.04
C PRO A 5 -22.01 26.94 -14.56
N GLY A 6 -22.28 25.71 -14.18
CA GLY A 6 -23.51 25.01 -14.52
C GLY A 6 -24.65 25.21 -13.54
N LYS A 7 -24.46 26.00 -12.48
CA LYS A 7 -25.44 26.17 -11.38
C LYS A 7 -26.00 24.84 -10.84
N ARG A 8 -25.27 23.77 -11.07
CA ARG A 8 -25.58 22.50 -10.46
C ARG A 8 -25.32 22.65 -8.98
N ALA A 9 -26.33 22.44 -8.16
CA ALA A 9 -26.13 22.34 -6.73
C ALA A 9 -24.98 21.35 -6.50
N LEU A 10 -23.91 21.83 -5.91
CA LEU A 10 -22.86 20.96 -5.41
C LEU A 10 -23.57 19.93 -4.56
N ASN A 11 -23.45 18.66 -4.92
CA ASN A 11 -24.13 17.60 -4.22
C ASN A 11 -23.53 17.47 -2.83
N LYS A 12 -24.03 18.30 -1.91
CA LYS A 12 -23.63 18.28 -0.49
C LYS A 12 -24.08 17.01 0.23
N SER A 13 -24.86 16.19 -0.46
CA SER A 13 -25.33 14.90 0.04
C SER A 13 -24.59 13.71 -0.57
N GLU A 14 -23.62 13.92 -1.44
CA GLU A 14 -22.64 12.86 -1.64
C GLU A 14 -22.06 12.55 -0.28
N PRO A 15 -22.25 11.33 0.21
CA PRO A 15 -21.56 10.98 1.42
C PRO A 15 -20.10 11.19 1.11
N ASP A 16 -19.50 12.12 1.80
CA ASP A 16 -18.09 12.18 1.93
C ASP A 16 -17.72 10.85 2.59
N PHE A 17 -17.43 9.82 1.78
CA PHE A 17 -16.93 8.55 2.27
C PHE A 17 -15.56 8.74 2.92
N GLY A 18 -15.39 9.95 3.39
CA GLY A 18 -14.42 10.35 4.34
C GLY A 18 -13.04 10.35 3.70
N LEU A 19 -12.63 11.49 3.37
CA LEU A 19 -11.24 11.85 3.45
C LEU A 19 -10.72 11.35 4.78
N VAL A 20 -10.10 10.19 4.74
CA VAL A 20 -9.46 9.63 5.91
C VAL A 20 -8.28 10.53 6.22
N ARG A 21 -8.34 11.24 7.31
CA ARG A 21 -7.28 12.17 7.71
C ARG A 21 -6.12 11.47 8.38
N ASN A 22 -6.40 10.42 9.10
CA ASN A 22 -5.43 9.52 9.68
C ASN A 22 -6.13 8.25 10.13
N VAL A 23 -5.48 7.12 9.97
CA VAL A 23 -5.97 5.82 10.44
C VAL A 23 -4.87 5.15 11.23
N ASP A 24 -5.20 4.76 12.43
CA ASP A 24 -4.27 4.00 13.25
C ASP A 24 -3.99 2.63 12.65
N CYS A 25 -2.75 2.21 12.76
CA CYS A 25 -2.36 0.89 12.33
C CYS A 25 -3.11 -0.18 13.13
N PRO A 26 -3.67 -1.21 12.47
CA PRO A 26 -4.32 -2.30 13.18
C PRO A 26 -3.43 -2.92 14.24
N ILE A 27 -4.01 -3.24 15.38
CA ILE A 27 -3.30 -3.80 16.53
C ILE A 27 -2.64 -5.16 16.19
N TRP A 28 -3.23 -5.93 15.27
CA TRP A 28 -2.73 -7.23 14.85
C TRP A 28 -1.56 -7.17 13.86
N MET A 29 -1.24 -5.97 13.34
CA MET A 29 -0.17 -5.79 12.36
C MET A 29 1.18 -6.07 13.00
N GLY A 30 2.04 -6.81 12.31
CA GLY A 30 3.41 -7.05 12.74
C GLY A 30 4.29 -5.80 12.67
N ASP A 31 5.49 -5.86 13.23
CA ASP A 31 6.35 -4.68 13.38
C ASP A 31 6.77 -4.06 12.05
N TYR A 32 7.15 -4.87 11.07
CA TYR A 32 7.53 -4.37 9.74
C TYR A 32 6.34 -3.74 9.01
N GLY A 33 5.18 -4.39 9.10
CA GLY A 33 3.95 -3.86 8.50
C GLY A 33 3.52 -2.55 9.14
N ARG A 34 3.67 -2.42 10.45
CA ARG A 34 3.40 -1.19 11.19
C ARG A 34 4.31 -0.05 10.76
N GLU A 35 5.59 -0.31 10.62
CA GLU A 35 6.57 0.67 10.15
C GLU A 35 6.19 1.20 8.76
N LEU A 36 5.81 0.31 7.86
CA LEU A 36 5.35 0.71 6.53
C LEU A 36 4.04 1.50 6.60
N TRP A 37 3.09 1.06 7.44
CA TRP A 37 1.82 1.77 7.65
C TRP A 37 2.05 3.21 8.09
N GLU A 38 2.88 3.42 9.09
CA GLU A 38 3.21 4.74 9.63
C GLU A 38 3.87 5.66 8.61
N THR A 39 4.53 5.08 7.61
CA THR A 39 5.16 5.82 6.52
C THR A 39 4.16 6.15 5.41
N VAL A 40 3.38 5.18 4.98
CA VAL A 40 2.55 5.27 3.77
C VAL A 40 1.17 5.87 4.05
N CYS A 41 0.54 5.50 5.15
CA CYS A 41 -0.82 5.94 5.48
C CYS A 41 -0.96 7.47 5.54
N PRO A 42 -0.08 8.22 6.21
CA PRO A 42 -0.17 9.67 6.25
C PRO A 42 -0.06 10.32 4.88
N ILE A 43 0.76 9.76 4.00
CA ILE A 43 0.95 10.25 2.63
C ILE A 43 -0.33 10.06 1.82
N LEU A 44 -0.88 8.84 1.85
CA LEU A 44 -2.10 8.52 1.12
C LEU A 44 -3.30 9.35 1.61
N CYS A 45 -3.42 9.53 2.92
CA CYS A 45 -4.48 10.34 3.51
C CYS A 45 -4.35 11.82 3.13
N ARG A 46 -3.14 12.35 3.17
CA ARG A 46 -2.87 13.76 2.83
C ARG A 46 -3.17 14.06 1.37
N GLU A 47 -2.81 13.16 0.49
CA GLU A 47 -2.99 13.32 -0.95
C GLU A 47 -4.39 12.91 -1.42
N ARG A 48 -5.27 12.54 -0.51
CA ARG A 48 -6.63 12.11 -0.82
C ARG A 48 -6.69 10.91 -1.78
N VAL A 49 -5.69 10.08 -1.73
CA VAL A 49 -5.60 8.87 -2.56
C VAL A 49 -6.37 7.73 -1.93
N ILE A 50 -6.48 7.74 -0.60
CA ILE A 50 -7.14 6.68 0.15
C ILE A 50 -8.49 7.16 0.67
N GLU A 51 -9.50 6.39 0.40
CA GLU A 51 -10.84 6.53 0.96
C GLU A 51 -11.07 5.48 2.05
N ALA A 52 -12.13 5.65 2.82
CA ALA A 52 -12.47 4.68 3.87
C ALA A 52 -12.60 3.25 3.33
N THR A 53 -13.04 3.10 2.08
CA THR A 53 -13.17 1.81 1.39
C THR A 53 -11.82 1.18 1.01
N ASP A 54 -10.76 1.96 0.99
CA ASP A 54 -9.41 1.50 0.59
C ASP A 54 -8.54 1.06 1.77
N ILE A 55 -9.03 1.26 2.99
CA ILE A 55 -8.29 0.90 4.21
C ILE A 55 -7.90 -0.58 4.21
N GLN A 56 -8.78 -1.45 3.75
CA GLN A 56 -8.53 -2.88 3.66
C GLN A 56 -7.39 -3.21 2.68
N ASN A 57 -7.32 -2.47 1.58
CA ASN A 57 -6.22 -2.62 0.62
C ASN A 57 -4.88 -2.21 1.26
N LEU A 58 -4.88 -1.17 2.06
CA LEU A 58 -3.70 -0.75 2.82
C LEU A 58 -3.30 -1.79 3.88
N GLU A 59 -4.27 -2.35 4.58
CA GLU A 59 -4.03 -3.43 5.55
C GLU A 59 -3.36 -4.64 4.89
N VAL A 60 -3.89 -5.09 3.76
CA VAL A 60 -3.30 -6.22 3.01
C VAL A 60 -1.91 -5.88 2.49
N TYR A 61 -1.71 -4.68 1.98
CA TYR A 61 -0.41 -4.22 1.47
C TYR A 61 0.65 -4.22 2.57
N CYS A 62 0.36 -3.62 3.71
CA CYS A 62 1.30 -3.55 4.83
C CYS A 62 1.55 -4.93 5.46
N ASN A 63 0.52 -5.77 5.53
CA ASN A 63 0.68 -7.14 6.02
C ASN A 63 1.50 -8.00 5.05
N ALA A 64 1.34 -7.82 3.75
CA ALA A 64 2.19 -8.49 2.76
C ALA A 64 3.66 -8.07 2.91
N TYR A 65 3.92 -6.79 3.16
CA TYR A 65 5.26 -6.31 3.46
C TYR A 65 5.84 -6.93 4.74
N ASP A 66 5.03 -7.04 5.78
CA ASP A 66 5.43 -7.70 7.02
C ASP A 66 5.87 -9.16 6.76
N GLN A 67 5.06 -9.90 6.03
CA GLN A 67 5.36 -11.28 5.63
C GLN A 67 6.61 -11.37 4.76
N PHE A 68 6.76 -10.45 3.81
CA PHE A 68 7.96 -10.34 2.98
C PHE A 68 9.22 -10.20 3.83
N ARG A 69 9.21 -9.28 4.78
CA ARG A 69 10.37 -9.01 5.65
C ARG A 69 10.68 -10.19 6.57
N MET A 70 9.65 -10.80 7.16
CA MET A 70 9.82 -12.00 8.00
C MET A 70 10.39 -13.15 7.20
N ALA A 71 9.89 -13.39 6.00
CA ALA A 71 10.38 -14.45 5.12
C ALA A 71 11.82 -14.19 4.65
N GLN A 72 12.15 -12.92 4.36
CA GLN A 72 13.52 -12.55 4.02
C GLN A 72 14.49 -12.77 5.18
N ASP A 73 14.09 -12.46 6.40
CA ASP A 73 14.90 -12.72 7.58
C ASP A 73 15.16 -14.23 7.76
N GLU A 74 14.13 -15.05 7.51
CA GLU A 74 14.25 -16.52 7.54
C GLU A 74 15.23 -17.04 6.46
N VAL A 75 15.13 -16.53 5.23
CA VAL A 75 16.04 -16.91 4.14
C VAL A 75 17.47 -16.48 4.45
N LYS A 76 17.66 -15.29 5.01
CA LYS A 76 19.00 -14.84 5.41
C LYS A 76 19.62 -15.71 6.50
N LYS A 77 18.79 -16.18 7.44
CA LYS A 77 19.22 -16.99 8.55
C LYS A 77 19.55 -18.43 8.13
N ASN A 78 18.69 -19.06 7.35
CA ASN A 78 18.72 -20.49 7.06
C ASN A 78 19.09 -20.83 5.60
N GLY A 79 19.11 -19.83 4.70
CA GLY A 79 19.46 -20.01 3.31
C GLY A 79 18.28 -20.33 2.41
N VAL A 80 18.54 -20.35 1.10
CA VAL A 80 17.53 -20.67 0.08
C VAL A 80 17.17 -22.15 0.03
N THR A 81 18.05 -23.01 0.54
CA THR A 81 17.84 -24.45 0.71
C THR A 81 18.03 -24.82 2.17
N VAL A 82 17.23 -25.76 2.63
CA VAL A 82 17.26 -26.26 3.99
C VAL A 82 17.19 -27.79 3.98
N MET A 83 17.52 -28.41 5.10
CA MET A 83 17.40 -29.86 5.26
C MET A 83 15.94 -30.25 5.30
N GLY A 84 15.53 -31.10 4.36
CA GLY A 84 14.19 -31.68 4.36
C GLY A 84 14.03 -32.80 5.37
N ALA A 85 12.79 -33.21 5.62
CA ALA A 85 12.43 -34.29 6.55
C ALA A 85 13.04 -35.65 6.17
N MET A 86 13.36 -35.84 4.87
CA MET A 86 13.94 -37.08 4.34
C MET A 86 15.47 -37.05 4.29
N GLY A 87 16.12 -36.03 4.85
CA GLY A 87 17.56 -35.90 4.93
C GLY A 87 18.27 -35.30 3.70
N GLY A 88 17.50 -34.91 2.67
CA GLY A 88 18.05 -34.19 1.49
C GLY A 88 17.81 -32.68 1.58
N LEU A 89 18.53 -31.90 0.78
CA LEU A 89 18.33 -30.47 0.64
C LEU A 89 17.04 -30.20 -0.15
N VAL A 90 16.22 -29.32 0.38
CA VAL A 90 14.97 -28.86 -0.24
C VAL A 90 14.95 -27.35 -0.27
N LYS A 91 14.12 -26.78 -1.15
CA LYS A 91 13.87 -25.35 -1.17
C LYS A 91 13.30 -24.89 0.17
N ASN A 92 13.89 -23.83 0.74
CA ASN A 92 13.31 -23.20 1.92
C ASN A 92 11.92 -22.64 1.59
N PRO A 93 10.85 -23.05 2.30
CA PRO A 93 9.51 -22.53 2.05
C PRO A 93 9.40 -21.00 2.15
N ALA A 94 10.28 -20.37 2.92
CA ALA A 94 10.33 -18.93 3.03
C ALA A 94 10.62 -18.22 1.71
N VAL A 95 11.34 -18.87 0.78
CA VAL A 95 11.60 -18.34 -0.57
C VAL A 95 10.29 -18.19 -1.35
N THR A 96 9.39 -19.15 -1.24
CA THR A 96 8.07 -19.07 -1.85
C THR A 96 7.21 -18.00 -1.19
N ALA A 97 7.27 -17.87 0.14
CA ALA A 97 6.58 -16.83 0.88
C ALA A 97 7.03 -15.42 0.46
N VAL A 98 8.32 -15.20 0.20
CA VAL A 98 8.84 -13.95 -0.36
C VAL A 98 8.19 -13.64 -1.70
N LYS A 99 8.13 -14.61 -2.59
CA LYS A 99 7.54 -14.46 -3.93
C LYS A 99 6.05 -14.12 -3.84
N GLU A 100 5.31 -14.83 -3.02
CA GLU A 100 3.87 -14.60 -2.82
C GLU A 100 3.60 -13.22 -2.23
N ALA A 101 4.36 -12.82 -1.21
CA ALA A 101 4.22 -11.52 -0.58
C ALA A 101 4.54 -10.38 -1.54
N THR A 102 5.60 -10.49 -2.35
CA THR A 102 5.93 -9.46 -3.35
C THR A 102 4.88 -9.35 -4.45
N SER A 103 4.27 -10.45 -4.84
CA SER A 103 3.15 -10.46 -5.79
C SER A 103 1.92 -9.73 -5.22
N MET A 104 1.58 -9.99 -3.95
CA MET A 104 0.50 -9.27 -3.26
C MET A 104 0.79 -7.79 -3.13
N MET A 105 2.02 -7.42 -2.81
CA MET A 105 2.44 -6.02 -2.74
C MET A 105 2.29 -5.31 -4.08
N ALA A 106 2.66 -5.94 -5.18
CA ALA A 106 2.49 -5.40 -6.52
C ALA A 106 1.01 -5.13 -6.84
N THR A 107 0.15 -6.08 -6.52
CA THR A 107 -1.30 -5.97 -6.76
C THR A 107 -1.93 -4.87 -5.92
N TYR A 108 -1.75 -4.92 -4.61
CA TYR A 108 -2.38 -3.97 -3.68
C TYR A 108 -1.71 -2.60 -3.70
N GLY A 109 -0.41 -2.56 -3.94
CA GLY A 109 0.30 -1.30 -4.19
C GLY A 109 -0.22 -0.59 -5.45
N GLY A 110 -0.54 -1.35 -6.49
CA GLY A 110 -1.20 -0.82 -7.70
C GLY A 110 -2.58 -0.25 -7.40
N MET A 111 -3.40 -0.94 -6.61
CA MET A 111 -4.73 -0.46 -6.20
C MET A 111 -4.65 0.83 -5.38
N LEU A 112 -3.60 1.00 -4.59
CA LEU A 112 -3.35 2.20 -3.78
C LEU A 112 -2.64 3.31 -4.55
N GLY A 113 -2.29 3.09 -5.82
CA GLY A 113 -1.59 4.08 -6.64
C GLY A 113 -0.13 4.30 -6.25
N LEU A 114 0.52 3.29 -5.68
CA LEU A 114 1.92 3.37 -5.24
C LEU A 114 2.94 3.13 -6.35
N ASP A 115 2.50 2.69 -7.53
CA ASP A 115 3.36 2.58 -8.70
C ASP A 115 3.05 3.68 -9.74
N PRO A 116 4.01 4.03 -10.63
CA PRO A 116 3.82 5.13 -11.58
C PRO A 116 2.66 4.94 -12.55
N SER A 117 2.37 3.73 -12.99
CA SER A 117 1.30 3.46 -13.94
C SER A 117 -0.09 3.52 -13.29
N SER A 118 -0.18 3.12 -12.04
CA SER A 118 -1.44 3.15 -11.28
C SER A 118 -1.78 4.53 -10.73
N ARG A 119 -0.78 5.37 -10.50
CA ARG A 119 -0.97 6.72 -9.94
C ARG A 119 -1.92 7.58 -10.74
N SER A 120 -1.73 7.65 -12.04
CA SER A 120 -2.58 8.44 -12.93
C SER A 120 -4.02 7.95 -12.93
N ARG A 121 -4.23 6.65 -12.76
CA ARG A 121 -5.55 6.03 -12.70
C ARG A 121 -6.24 6.29 -11.36
N VAL A 122 -5.52 6.13 -10.25
CA VAL A 122 -6.06 6.27 -8.89
C VAL A 122 -6.26 7.74 -8.53
N MET A 123 -5.29 8.59 -8.86
CA MET A 123 -5.37 10.03 -8.60
C MET A 123 -6.33 10.73 -9.55
N GLY A 124 -6.70 10.09 -10.65
CA GLY A 124 -7.72 10.54 -11.58
C GLY A 124 -7.48 11.96 -12.08
N LYS A 125 -8.52 12.73 -12.10
CA LYS A 125 -8.56 14.11 -12.57
C LYS A 125 -8.21 15.12 -11.47
N LYS A 126 -7.07 14.95 -10.80
CA LYS A 126 -6.60 16.05 -9.95
C LYS A 126 -6.36 17.27 -10.83
N PRO A 127 -6.83 18.46 -10.43
CA PRO A 127 -6.47 19.69 -11.12
C PRO A 127 -4.95 19.81 -11.21
N GLU A 128 -4.48 20.36 -12.29
CA GLU A 128 -3.05 20.42 -12.67
C GLU A 128 -2.13 21.18 -11.69
N ASP A 129 -2.66 21.66 -10.58
CA ASP A 129 -1.98 22.61 -9.68
C ASP A 129 -0.97 21.99 -8.69
N GLY A 130 -0.70 20.75 -8.77
CA GLY A 130 0.28 20.20 -7.88
C GLY A 130 1.03 19.06 -8.53
N GLY A 131 2.27 19.20 -8.82
CA GLY A 131 3.10 18.13 -9.34
C GLY A 131 2.83 16.77 -8.68
N ASN A 132 3.31 15.72 -9.26
CA ASN A 132 3.10 14.38 -8.77
C ASN A 132 3.55 14.26 -7.30
N PRO A 133 2.64 14.04 -6.33
CA PRO A 133 3.00 14.00 -4.91
C PRO A 133 3.99 12.87 -4.57
N PHE A 134 4.02 11.83 -5.38
CA PHE A 134 4.94 10.72 -5.21
C PHE A 134 6.35 10.99 -5.78
N ALA A 135 6.53 12.06 -6.54
CA ALA A 135 7.85 12.46 -7.03
C ALA A 135 8.85 12.68 -5.89
N LYS A 136 8.37 13.18 -4.75
CA LYS A 136 9.19 13.36 -3.54
C LYS A 136 9.64 12.04 -2.91
N LEU A 137 8.87 10.97 -3.08
CA LEU A 137 9.24 9.64 -2.60
C LEU A 137 10.30 8.98 -3.49
N ILE A 138 10.30 9.33 -4.77
CA ILE A 138 11.22 8.77 -5.77
C ILE A 138 12.52 9.56 -5.80
N ASN A 139 12.45 10.87 -5.64
CA ASN A 139 13.57 11.81 -5.79
C ASN A 139 14.12 12.31 -4.44
N GLY A 140 13.49 11.90 -3.38
CA GLY A 140 13.91 12.26 -2.03
C GLY A 140 15.00 11.39 -1.51
#